data_20d03fbc296a84fa7ed07d9d92b376a4
#
_entry.id   20d03fbc296a84fa7ed07d9d92b376a4
#
_cell.length_a   1.000
_cell.length_b   1.000
_cell.length_c   1.000
_cell.angle_alpha   90.00
_cell.angle_beta   90.00
_cell.angle_gamma   90.00
#
_symmetry.space_group_name_H-M   'P 1'
#
loop_
_entity.id
_entity.type
_entity.pdbx_description
1 polymer ?
#
loop_
_entity_poly.entity_id
_entity_poly.type
_entity_poly.pdbx_seq_one_letter_code
_entity_poly.pdbx_strand_id
1 'polypeptide(L)'
;MAVTDTKLNTTFPDAQSKNINLDRDAQTYKDLDLFFGKKSSSKDISKVSGIQSVKRSVRNLILTNIYEKPFHPEIGSGIRGLLFEPLSPITAFVLSQKVEDVIENFEPRARLVGVRANPDLDRNAYEISVEFYVQNAPTELVDTTVLLERLR
;
A
#
# COMPACT_ATOMS: atom_id res chain seq x y z
N MET A 1 -0.99 -20.65 -68.24
CA MET A 1 -0.63 -19.39 -67.61
C MET A 1 -0.69 -19.60 -66.12
N ALA A 2 0.46 -19.64 -65.48
CA ALA A 2 0.55 -19.86 -64.03
C ALA A 2 0.50 -18.48 -63.34
N VAL A 3 -0.49 -18.35 -62.45
CA VAL A 3 -0.57 -17.15 -61.58
C VAL A 3 0.42 -17.35 -60.45
N THR A 4 1.48 -16.59 -60.46
CA THR A 4 2.47 -16.55 -59.38
C THR A 4 1.87 -15.74 -58.20
N ASP A 5 1.54 -16.48 -57.14
CA ASP A 5 1.22 -15.89 -55.85
C ASP A 5 2.41 -15.09 -55.31
N THR A 6 2.37 -13.80 -55.44
CA THR A 6 3.31 -12.90 -54.79
C THR A 6 2.94 -12.84 -53.29
N LYS A 7 3.59 -13.69 -52.49
CA LYS A 7 3.56 -13.55 -51.05
C LYS A 7 4.16 -12.19 -50.67
N LEU A 8 3.29 -11.23 -50.37
CA LEU A 8 3.65 -10.00 -49.68
C LEU A 8 4.20 -10.38 -48.30
N ASN A 9 5.54 -10.41 -48.25
CA ASN A 9 6.25 -10.60 -46.98
C ASN A 9 6.16 -9.29 -46.22
N THR A 10 5.02 -9.07 -45.55
CA THR A 10 4.83 -7.96 -44.64
C THR A 10 5.66 -8.24 -43.41
N THR A 11 6.90 -7.79 -43.41
CA THR A 11 7.82 -7.76 -42.26
C THR A 11 7.41 -6.68 -41.25
N PHE A 12 6.14 -6.57 -40.96
CA PHE A 12 5.74 -5.96 -39.73
C PHE A 12 5.81 -7.07 -38.66
N PRO A 13 6.71 -6.95 -37.67
CA PRO A 13 6.67 -7.84 -36.57
C PRO A 13 5.26 -7.69 -35.94
N ASP A 14 4.47 -8.72 -36.12
CA ASP A 14 3.14 -8.77 -35.62
C ASP A 14 3.21 -8.42 -34.13
N ALA A 15 2.68 -7.28 -33.73
CA ALA A 15 2.68 -6.83 -32.35
C ALA A 15 1.92 -7.83 -31.44
N GLN A 16 1.21 -8.78 -32.06
CA GLN A 16 0.51 -9.88 -31.41
C GLN A 16 1.35 -11.15 -31.29
N SER A 17 2.46 -11.28 -32.04
CA SER A 17 3.37 -12.43 -31.90
C SER A 17 4.50 -12.21 -30.88
N LYS A 18 4.67 -11.05 -30.32
CA LYS A 18 5.18 -10.98 -28.96
C LYS A 18 4.25 -11.86 -28.18
N ASN A 19 4.72 -13.09 -27.88
CA ASN A 19 4.19 -13.83 -26.78
C ASN A 19 4.05 -12.81 -25.66
N ILE A 20 2.89 -12.25 -25.58
CA ILE A 20 2.31 -11.90 -24.33
C ILE A 20 2.17 -13.28 -23.67
N ASN A 21 3.29 -13.88 -23.34
CA ASN A 21 3.39 -14.65 -22.15
C ASN A 21 2.88 -13.66 -21.16
N LEU A 22 1.68 -13.84 -20.96
CA LEU A 22 0.93 -13.57 -19.81
C LEU A 22 1.50 -14.41 -18.65
N ASP A 23 2.78 -14.43 -18.48
CA ASP A 23 3.39 -13.94 -17.29
C ASP A 23 2.87 -12.50 -17.18
N ARG A 24 1.60 -12.43 -16.92
CA ARG A 24 1.14 -11.49 -15.91
C ARG A 24 1.99 -11.84 -14.71
N ASP A 25 3.22 -11.39 -14.75
CA ASP A 25 4.05 -11.12 -13.57
C ASP A 25 3.08 -10.44 -12.66
N ALA A 26 2.55 -11.21 -11.72
CA ALA A 26 1.40 -10.86 -10.90
C ALA A 26 1.64 -9.40 -10.55
N GLN A 27 0.84 -8.53 -11.12
CA GLN A 27 1.19 -7.14 -11.42
C GLN A 27 1.78 -6.51 -10.17
N THR A 28 3.10 -6.56 -10.08
CA THR A 28 3.82 -6.30 -8.84
C THR A 28 3.67 -4.82 -8.57
N TYR A 29 2.95 -4.47 -7.53
CA TYR A 29 2.81 -3.08 -7.10
C TYR A 29 4.20 -2.47 -6.89
N LYS A 30 4.42 -1.26 -7.38
CA LYS A 30 5.69 -0.55 -7.29
C LYS A 30 5.43 0.86 -6.84
N ASP A 31 6.00 1.21 -5.69
CA ASP A 31 5.92 2.55 -5.11
C ASP A 31 7.33 3.14 -4.95
N LEU A 32 7.42 4.45 -4.80
CA LEU A 32 8.68 5.11 -4.49
C LEU A 32 9.08 4.83 -3.04
N ASP A 33 10.39 4.69 -2.83
CA ASP A 33 10.93 4.61 -1.48
C ASP A 33 10.99 6.00 -0.85
N LEU A 34 10.09 6.26 0.12
CA LEU A 34 10.01 7.57 0.79
C LEU A 34 11.21 7.89 1.70
N PHE A 35 12.11 6.94 1.92
CA PHE A 35 13.41 7.26 2.54
C PHE A 35 14.40 7.86 1.55
N PHE A 36 14.01 8.01 0.28
CA PHE A 36 14.82 8.56 -0.80
C PHE A 36 16.20 7.91 -0.94
N GLY A 37 16.29 6.63 -0.58
CA GLY A 37 17.50 5.84 -0.77
C GLY A 37 17.91 5.83 -2.25
N LYS A 38 19.17 6.18 -2.53
CA LYS A 38 19.70 6.25 -3.89
C LYS A 38 20.30 4.92 -4.30
N LYS A 39 19.88 4.41 -5.46
CA LYS A 39 20.52 3.21 -6.04
C LYS A 39 21.92 3.57 -6.54
N SER A 40 22.92 2.79 -6.16
CA SER A 40 24.31 3.01 -6.59
C SER A 40 24.51 2.83 -8.10
N SER A 41 23.72 1.97 -8.76
CA SER A 41 23.85 1.69 -10.20
C SER A 41 23.21 2.76 -11.09
N SER A 42 21.99 3.21 -10.78
CA SER A 42 21.25 4.16 -11.64
C SER A 42 21.29 5.60 -11.12
N LYS A 43 21.81 5.83 -9.92
CA LYS A 43 21.77 7.12 -9.21
C LYS A 43 20.35 7.70 -9.04
N ASP A 44 19.34 6.90 -9.30
CA ASP A 44 17.91 7.23 -9.17
C ASP A 44 17.36 6.77 -7.80
N ILE A 45 16.18 7.28 -7.43
CA ILE A 45 15.50 6.93 -6.20
C ILE A 45 15.14 5.44 -6.23
N SER A 46 15.31 4.75 -5.09
CA SER A 46 14.94 3.35 -4.96
C SER A 46 13.41 3.18 -5.04
N LYS A 47 12.99 2.05 -5.61
CA LYS A 47 11.58 1.63 -5.68
C LYS A 47 11.37 0.46 -4.74
N VAL A 48 10.22 0.46 -4.10
CA VAL A 48 9.74 -0.66 -3.28
C VAL A 48 8.68 -1.40 -4.08
N SER A 49 8.71 -2.72 -4.08
CA SER A 49 7.80 -3.53 -4.89
C SER A 49 7.09 -4.61 -4.08
N GLY A 50 5.97 -5.11 -4.62
CA GLY A 50 5.21 -6.22 -4.05
C GLY A 50 4.56 -5.87 -2.72
N ILE A 51 4.54 -6.85 -1.81
CA ILE A 51 3.93 -6.75 -0.48
C ILE A 51 4.48 -5.57 0.32
N GLN A 52 5.78 -5.31 0.21
CA GLN A 52 6.43 -4.22 0.95
C GLN A 52 5.94 -2.83 0.50
N SER A 53 5.54 -2.66 -0.76
CA SER A 53 4.96 -1.39 -1.21
C SER A 53 3.60 -1.14 -0.57
N VAL A 54 2.73 -2.16 -0.53
CA VAL A 54 1.42 -2.05 0.10
C VAL A 54 1.55 -1.86 1.62
N LYS A 55 2.46 -2.60 2.27
CA LYS A 55 2.74 -2.45 3.70
C LYS A 55 3.15 -1.02 4.07
N ARG A 56 4.03 -0.43 3.28
CA ARG A 56 4.45 0.98 3.48
C ARG A 56 3.32 1.96 3.20
N SER A 57 2.50 1.70 2.17
CA SER A 57 1.34 2.53 1.85
C SER A 57 0.34 2.56 3.00
N VAL A 58 -0.04 1.40 3.54
CA VAL A 58 -0.92 1.27 4.70
C VAL A 58 -0.36 2.05 5.90
N ARG A 59 0.93 1.85 6.22
CA ARG A 59 1.57 2.58 7.32
C ARG A 59 1.52 4.10 7.10
N ASN A 60 1.86 4.57 5.91
CA ASN A 60 1.85 5.99 5.59
C ASN A 60 0.44 6.57 5.68
N LEU A 61 -0.56 5.83 5.21
CA LEU A 61 -1.96 6.23 5.26
C LEU A 61 -2.45 6.41 6.70
N ILE A 62 -2.10 5.49 7.61
CA ILE A 62 -2.41 5.58 9.04
C ILE A 62 -1.76 6.83 9.65
N LEU A 63 -0.51 7.13 9.30
CA LEU A 63 0.25 8.26 9.84
C LEU A 63 -0.14 9.61 9.22
N THR A 64 -0.76 9.61 8.03
CA THR A 64 -1.21 10.83 7.36
C THR A 64 -2.48 11.36 8.02
N ASN A 65 -2.51 12.64 8.34
CA ASN A 65 -3.65 13.28 8.93
C ASN A 65 -4.58 13.87 7.85
N ILE A 66 -5.86 14.06 8.17
CA ILE A 66 -6.81 14.74 7.30
C ILE A 66 -6.32 16.16 7.06
N TYR A 67 -6.46 16.66 5.82
CA TYR A 67 -5.96 17.97 5.31
C TYR A 67 -4.43 18.08 5.18
N GLU A 68 -3.67 17.01 5.42
CA GLU A 68 -2.20 17.05 5.29
C GLU A 68 -1.74 16.87 3.84
N LYS A 69 -2.51 16.12 3.04
CA LYS A 69 -2.16 15.82 1.64
C LYS A 69 -2.65 16.93 0.71
N PRO A 70 -1.77 17.62 -0.04
CA PRO A 70 -2.15 18.62 -1.02
C PRO A 70 -3.07 18.04 -2.10
N PHE A 71 -4.09 18.79 -2.52
CA PHE A 71 -5.10 18.44 -3.53
C PHE A 71 -6.05 17.30 -3.18
N HIS A 72 -5.79 16.55 -2.10
CA HIS A 72 -6.61 15.44 -1.62
C HIS A 72 -6.78 15.52 -0.10
N PRO A 73 -7.46 16.56 0.40
CA PRO A 73 -7.59 16.80 1.84
C PRO A 73 -8.39 15.72 2.57
N GLU A 74 -9.18 14.94 1.84
CA GLU A 74 -9.98 13.83 2.36
C GLU A 74 -9.14 12.60 2.74
N ILE A 75 -7.93 12.47 2.16
CA ILE A 75 -7.09 11.30 2.42
C ILE A 75 -6.32 11.48 3.73
N GLY A 76 -6.65 10.66 4.70
CA GLY A 76 -5.97 10.63 5.99
C GLY A 76 -6.79 9.94 7.06
N SER A 77 -6.13 9.57 8.15
CA SER A 77 -6.74 8.78 9.23
C SER A 77 -7.52 9.62 10.24
N GLY A 78 -7.16 10.90 10.41
CA GLY A 78 -7.72 11.72 11.48
C GLY A 78 -7.46 11.20 12.91
N ILE A 79 -6.54 10.26 13.07
CA ILE A 79 -6.22 9.60 14.33
C ILE A 79 -5.59 10.57 15.32
N ARG A 80 -4.86 11.56 14.81
CA ARG A 80 -4.09 12.50 15.63
C ARG A 80 -4.93 13.19 16.72
N GLY A 81 -6.20 13.48 16.43
CA GLY A 81 -7.12 14.05 17.42
C GLY A 81 -7.37 13.12 18.62
N LEU A 82 -7.46 11.81 18.38
CA LEU A 82 -7.67 10.82 19.43
C LEU A 82 -6.44 10.57 20.31
N LEU A 83 -5.25 10.91 19.81
CA LEU A 83 -4.01 10.77 20.58
C LEU A 83 -3.86 11.82 21.70
N PHE A 84 -4.72 12.83 21.75
CA PHE A 84 -4.83 13.76 22.89
C PHE A 84 -5.73 13.24 24.01
N GLU A 85 -6.55 12.24 23.72
CA GLU A 85 -7.42 11.65 24.72
C GLU A 85 -6.66 10.75 25.71
N PRO A 86 -7.22 10.50 26.90
CA PRO A 86 -6.64 9.54 27.85
C PRO A 86 -6.51 8.14 27.22
N LEU A 87 -5.44 7.43 27.60
CA LEU A 87 -5.28 6.03 27.21
C LEU A 87 -6.41 5.20 27.83
N SER A 88 -7.26 4.66 27.00
CA SER A 88 -8.37 3.81 27.42
C SER A 88 -8.67 2.72 26.38
N PRO A 89 -9.26 1.60 26.79
CA PRO A 89 -9.72 0.57 25.85
C PRO A 89 -10.78 1.09 24.88
N ILE A 90 -11.59 2.07 25.29
CA ILE A 90 -12.63 2.69 24.46
C ILE A 90 -11.97 3.50 23.33
N THR A 91 -10.99 4.33 23.67
CA THR A 91 -10.22 5.10 22.67
C THR A 91 -9.48 4.17 21.71
N ALA A 92 -8.91 3.05 22.22
CA ALA A 92 -8.27 2.04 21.39
C ALA A 92 -9.25 1.42 20.38
N PHE A 93 -10.48 1.11 20.79
CA PHE A 93 -11.52 0.59 19.91
C PHE A 93 -11.91 1.60 18.82
N VAL A 94 -12.09 2.87 19.17
CA VAL A 94 -12.38 3.93 18.20
C VAL A 94 -11.21 4.13 17.24
N LEU A 95 -9.98 4.01 17.71
CA LEU A 95 -8.78 4.05 16.86
C LEU A 95 -8.78 2.90 15.85
N SER A 96 -9.07 1.66 16.27
CA SER A 96 -9.12 0.52 15.37
C SER A 96 -10.16 0.71 14.27
N GLN A 97 -11.37 1.15 14.61
CA GLN A 97 -12.42 1.42 13.62
C GLN A 97 -12.01 2.49 12.61
N LYS A 98 -11.41 3.60 13.07
CA LYS A 98 -10.93 4.65 12.15
C LYS A 98 -9.84 4.15 11.21
N VAL A 99 -8.95 3.29 11.68
CA VAL A 99 -7.91 2.68 10.83
C VAL A 99 -8.54 1.74 9.80
N GLU A 100 -9.55 0.94 10.19
CA GLU A 100 -10.31 0.09 9.26
C GLU A 100 -10.94 0.93 8.15
N ASP A 101 -11.72 1.95 8.50
CA ASP A 101 -12.40 2.84 7.56
C ASP A 101 -11.43 3.47 6.55
N VAL A 102 -10.28 3.91 7.04
CA VAL A 102 -9.27 4.58 6.18
C VAL A 102 -8.62 3.60 5.21
N ILE A 103 -8.28 2.40 5.67
CA ILE A 103 -7.65 1.39 4.80
C ILE A 103 -8.64 0.92 3.74
N GLU A 104 -9.88 0.63 4.11
CA GLU A 104 -10.92 0.19 3.18
C GLU A 104 -11.23 1.24 2.11
N ASN A 105 -11.27 2.53 2.49
CA ASN A 105 -11.60 3.61 1.57
C ASN A 105 -10.43 4.02 0.67
N PHE A 106 -9.19 3.99 1.15
CA PHE A 106 -8.07 4.62 0.46
C PHE A 106 -6.95 3.66 0.02
N GLU A 107 -6.98 2.39 0.44
CA GLU A 107 -5.99 1.39 0.02
C GLU A 107 -6.63 0.12 -0.58
N PRO A 108 -7.16 0.21 -1.80
CA PRO A 108 -7.86 -0.91 -2.44
C PRO A 108 -6.98 -2.13 -2.73
N ARG A 109 -5.65 -2.00 -2.66
CA ARG A 109 -4.70 -3.10 -2.85
C ARG A 109 -4.61 -4.01 -1.63
N ALA A 110 -5.02 -3.51 -0.45
CA ALA A 110 -5.03 -4.25 0.80
C ALA A 110 -6.45 -4.74 1.11
N ARG A 111 -6.63 -6.05 1.16
CA ARG A 111 -7.86 -6.66 1.66
C ARG A 111 -7.74 -6.87 3.16
N LEU A 112 -8.39 -6.02 3.93
CA LEU A 112 -8.32 -6.03 5.38
C LEU A 112 -8.90 -7.33 5.96
N VAL A 113 -8.23 -7.88 6.97
CA VAL A 113 -8.67 -9.00 7.79
C VAL A 113 -9.12 -8.47 9.15
N GLY A 114 -8.37 -7.56 9.74
CA GLY A 114 -8.71 -6.93 10.99
C GLY A 114 -7.66 -5.96 11.48
N VAL A 115 -8.08 -5.09 12.38
CA VAL A 115 -7.23 -4.12 13.06
C VAL A 115 -7.38 -4.31 14.57
N ARG A 116 -6.27 -4.28 15.28
CA ARG A 116 -6.23 -4.32 16.75
C ARG A 116 -5.43 -3.14 17.25
N ALA A 117 -5.98 -2.41 18.19
CA ALA A 117 -5.30 -1.33 18.87
C ALA A 117 -5.17 -1.67 20.36
N ASN A 118 -3.96 -1.77 20.85
CA ASN A 118 -3.67 -2.06 22.26
C ASN A 118 -3.04 -0.84 22.91
N PRO A 119 -3.57 -0.39 24.07
CA PRO A 119 -2.93 0.68 24.82
C PRO A 119 -1.67 0.15 25.54
N ASP A 120 -0.54 0.76 25.31
CA ASP A 120 0.72 0.54 26.03
C ASP A 120 0.90 1.66 27.07
N LEU A 121 0.63 1.35 28.32
CA LEU A 121 0.70 2.31 29.43
C LEU A 121 2.14 2.72 29.74
N ASP A 122 3.09 1.82 29.54
CA ASP A 122 4.50 2.06 29.87
C ASP A 122 5.13 3.09 28.90
N ARG A 123 4.77 2.98 27.63
CA ARG A 123 5.22 3.89 26.58
C ARG A 123 4.33 5.10 26.37
N ASN A 124 3.16 5.14 27.04
CA ASN A 124 2.13 6.15 26.80
C ASN A 124 1.74 6.23 25.31
N ALA A 125 1.50 5.07 24.70
CA ALA A 125 1.30 4.89 23.28
C ALA A 125 0.17 3.90 22.98
N TYR A 126 -0.30 3.87 21.74
CA TYR A 126 -1.12 2.78 21.20
C TYR A 126 -0.30 1.97 20.20
N GLU A 127 -0.29 0.65 20.37
CA GLU A 127 0.22 -0.28 19.39
C GLU A 127 -0.91 -0.75 18.49
N ILE A 128 -0.86 -0.36 17.21
CA ILE A 128 -1.85 -0.75 16.22
C ILE A 128 -1.27 -1.84 15.34
N SER A 129 -1.89 -3.02 15.35
CA SER A 129 -1.57 -4.15 14.49
C SER A 129 -2.65 -4.28 13.42
N VAL A 130 -2.25 -4.27 12.16
CA VAL A 130 -3.12 -4.39 10.99
C VAL A 130 -2.79 -5.66 10.25
N GLU A 131 -3.76 -6.54 10.09
CA GLU A 131 -3.66 -7.79 9.35
C GLU A 131 -4.43 -7.66 8.03
N PHE A 132 -3.79 -7.93 6.90
CA PHE A 132 -4.40 -7.84 5.58
C PHE A 132 -3.76 -8.78 4.56
N TYR A 133 -4.50 -9.07 3.48
CA TYR A 133 -3.97 -9.74 2.30
C TYR A 133 -3.71 -8.71 1.18
N VAL A 134 -2.64 -8.91 0.43
CA VAL A 134 -2.38 -8.12 -0.77
C VAL A 134 -3.11 -8.75 -1.95
N GLN A 135 -3.85 -7.97 -2.72
CA GLN A 135 -4.74 -8.43 -3.78
C GLN A 135 -4.05 -9.33 -4.81
N ASN A 136 -2.78 -9.06 -5.13
CA ASN A 136 -1.99 -9.86 -6.07
C ASN A 136 -1.18 -10.99 -5.43
N ALA A 137 -1.22 -11.13 -4.10
CA ALA A 137 -0.59 -12.20 -3.33
C ALA A 137 -1.53 -12.65 -2.20
N PRO A 138 -2.72 -13.21 -2.53
CA PRO A 138 -3.76 -13.50 -1.53
C PRO A 138 -3.43 -14.67 -0.60
N THR A 139 -2.35 -15.38 -0.85
CA THR A 139 -1.92 -16.53 -0.06
C THR A 139 -1.09 -16.16 1.16
N GLU A 140 -0.54 -14.94 1.20
CA GLU A 140 0.32 -14.48 2.28
C GLU A 140 -0.41 -13.43 3.14
N LEU A 141 -0.65 -13.79 4.41
CA LEU A 141 -1.16 -12.86 5.41
C LEU A 141 -0.03 -11.91 5.81
N VAL A 142 -0.28 -10.63 5.64
CA VAL A 142 0.69 -9.57 5.97
C VAL A 142 0.26 -8.90 7.26
N ASP A 143 1.20 -8.82 8.20
CA ASP A 143 1.04 -8.07 9.44
C ASP A 143 1.87 -6.78 9.41
N THR A 144 1.30 -5.71 9.91
CA THR A 144 1.97 -4.42 10.06
C THR A 144 1.63 -3.80 11.40
N THR A 145 2.66 -3.51 12.18
CA THR A 145 2.51 -2.83 13.47
C THR A 145 2.94 -1.37 13.37
N VAL A 146 2.12 -0.48 13.90
CA VAL A 146 2.39 0.96 13.98
C VAL A 146 2.25 1.41 15.43
N LEU A 147 3.30 2.01 15.97
CA LEU A 147 3.30 2.62 17.29
C LEU A 147 2.88 4.09 17.16
N LEU A 148 1.83 4.47 17.89
CA LEU A 148 1.34 5.84 17.94
C LEU A 148 1.53 6.39 19.36
N GLU A 149 2.49 7.27 19.53
CA GLU A 149 2.72 7.94 20.80
C GLU A 149 1.63 8.96 21.09
N ARG A 150 1.18 8.99 22.32
CA ARG A 150 0.19 9.96 22.79
C ARG A 150 0.79 11.35 22.76
N LEU A 151 0.04 12.29 22.21
CA LEU A 151 0.40 13.70 22.20
C LEU A 151 0.04 14.34 23.55
N ARG A 152 0.93 15.13 24.08
CA ARG A 152 0.73 15.90 25.32
C ARG A 152 0.38 17.35 25.00
#